data_2a70c64812ffd842d0b40f153042a096
#
_entry.id   2a70c64812ffd842d0b40f153042a096
#
_cell.length_a   1.000
_cell.length_b   1.000
_cell.length_c   1.000
_cell.angle_alpha   90.00
_cell.angle_beta   90.00
_cell.angle_gamma   90.00
#
_symmetry.space_group_name_H-M   'P 1'
#
loop_
_entity.id
_entity.type
_entity.pdbx_description
1 polymer ?
#
loop_
_entity_poly.entity_id
_entity_poly.type
_entity_poly.pdbx_seq_one_letter_code
_entity_poly.pdbx_strand_id
1 'polypeptide(L)'
;MREIDVGEIIKAVEELCIKANKILPDDLCGCISCAEKSETDELPKKIMGTLLENLDAAKELNLPICQDTGMAVIFCDVGQDVHIVGGDFENAVNEGVSRGYTNGLLRKSIVRDPLDRVNTNDNTPAVIHTRIVPGDKIKLTVAPKGFGSENMSRLKMFTPSASKDDLMDFVLETVKLAGGNPCPPMVIGVGFGGDFEYCAYLAKKALCRPVSERNKIPVYREMEQELLRRINATNIGPPGFGGKTTALAVNIEAAPTHIAGLPAAVNIGCHVTRHAEKTI
;
A
#
# COMPACT_ATOMS: atom_id res chain seq x y z
N MET A 1 13.04 27.19 -14.44
CA MET A 1 12.83 25.74 -14.57
C MET A 1 14.00 25.08 -13.85
N ARG A 2 13.72 24.18 -12.93
CA ARG A 2 14.77 23.48 -12.18
C ARG A 2 15.17 22.21 -12.92
N GLU A 3 16.45 22.01 -13.18
CA GLU A 3 16.94 20.76 -13.76
C GLU A 3 17.16 19.73 -12.66
N ILE A 4 16.71 18.49 -12.90
CA ILE A 4 16.92 17.33 -12.06
C ILE A 4 17.51 16.23 -12.93
N ASP A 5 18.73 15.79 -12.62
CA ASP A 5 19.38 14.72 -13.34
C ASP A 5 18.78 13.35 -13.00
N VAL A 6 18.63 12.49 -14.01
CA VAL A 6 18.08 11.14 -13.81
C VAL A 6 18.85 10.32 -12.80
N GLY A 7 20.15 10.60 -12.59
CA GLY A 7 20.96 9.97 -11.55
C GLY A 7 20.45 10.24 -10.12
N GLU A 8 19.86 11.43 -9.87
CA GLU A 8 19.21 11.73 -8.59
C GLU A 8 17.93 10.88 -8.40
N ILE A 9 17.17 10.69 -9.48
CA ILE A 9 15.97 9.85 -9.48
C ILE A 9 16.32 8.39 -9.22
N ILE A 10 17.32 7.85 -9.95
CA ILE A 10 17.83 6.47 -9.78
C ILE A 10 18.21 6.24 -8.31
N LYS A 11 19.04 7.12 -7.75
CA LYS A 11 19.52 7.02 -6.37
C LYS A 11 18.37 7.10 -5.36
N ALA A 12 17.43 8.02 -5.56
CA ALA A 12 16.30 8.18 -4.67
C ALA A 12 15.40 6.94 -4.68
N VAL A 13 15.10 6.38 -5.84
CA VAL A 13 14.27 5.16 -5.97
C VAL A 13 14.97 3.95 -5.37
N GLU A 14 16.28 3.77 -5.62
CA GLU A 14 17.10 2.72 -5.00
C GLU A 14 17.00 2.76 -3.47
N GLU A 15 17.29 3.92 -2.88
CA GLU A 15 17.23 4.13 -1.43
C GLU A 15 15.86 3.84 -0.86
N LEU A 16 14.79 4.29 -1.55
CA LEU A 16 13.40 4.10 -1.12
C LEU A 16 12.95 2.63 -1.22
N CYS A 17 13.36 1.89 -2.25
CA CYS A 17 13.08 0.45 -2.36
C CYS A 17 13.67 -0.32 -1.19
N ILE A 18 14.91 -0.03 -0.82
CA ILE A 18 15.61 -0.67 0.30
C ILE A 18 14.94 -0.29 1.62
N LYS A 19 14.75 1.03 1.84
CA LYS A 19 14.15 1.55 3.08
C LYS A 19 12.75 1.00 3.32
N ALA A 20 11.88 1.05 2.32
CA ALA A 20 10.50 0.57 2.46
C ALA A 20 10.42 -0.92 2.80
N ASN A 21 11.37 -1.75 2.35
CA ASN A 21 11.37 -3.18 2.62
C ASN A 21 12.00 -3.58 3.97
N LYS A 22 12.81 -2.69 4.58
CA LYS A 22 13.54 -2.98 5.82
C LYS A 22 12.99 -2.24 7.03
N ILE A 23 12.27 -1.14 6.83
CA ILE A 23 11.78 -0.28 7.91
C ILE A 23 10.30 -0.02 7.68
N LEU A 24 9.48 -0.48 8.63
CA LEU A 24 8.04 -0.20 8.62
C LEU A 24 7.80 1.25 9.13
N PRO A 25 6.80 1.99 8.61
CA PRO A 25 6.43 3.29 9.13
C PRO A 25 6.13 3.25 10.64
N ASP A 26 6.60 4.24 11.39
CA ASP A 26 6.52 4.28 12.86
C ASP A 26 5.08 4.25 13.38
N ASP A 27 4.16 4.90 12.69
CA ASP A 27 2.73 4.89 13.05
C ASP A 27 2.12 3.50 12.92
N LEU A 28 2.53 2.72 11.92
CA LEU A 28 2.08 1.34 11.73
C LEU A 28 2.69 0.43 12.80
N CYS A 29 3.97 0.58 13.13
CA CYS A 29 4.61 -0.12 14.26
C CYS A 29 3.87 0.17 15.57
N GLY A 30 3.55 1.43 15.82
CA GLY A 30 2.77 1.86 16.99
C GLY A 30 1.38 1.22 17.03
N CYS A 31 0.67 1.13 15.89
CA CYS A 31 -0.62 0.47 15.81
C CYS A 31 -0.54 -1.03 16.11
N ILE A 32 0.49 -1.74 15.61
CA ILE A 32 0.71 -3.16 15.90
C ILE A 32 0.97 -3.36 17.41
N SER A 33 1.80 -2.51 18.03
CA SER A 33 2.05 -2.56 19.47
C SER A 33 0.80 -2.28 20.32
N CYS A 34 -0.02 -1.31 19.92
CA CYS A 34 -1.30 -1.04 20.59
C CYS A 34 -2.27 -2.23 20.44
N ALA A 35 -2.33 -2.83 19.25
CA ALA A 35 -3.15 -3.98 18.97
C ALA A 35 -2.72 -5.20 19.84
N GLU A 36 -1.43 -5.48 19.93
CA GLU A 36 -0.90 -6.54 20.82
C GLU A 36 -1.38 -6.37 22.25
N LYS A 37 -1.27 -5.15 22.80
CA LYS A 37 -1.68 -4.85 24.19
C LYS A 37 -3.20 -4.96 24.38
N SER A 38 -4.00 -4.75 23.34
CA SER A 38 -5.47 -4.81 23.40
C SER A 38 -6.04 -6.23 23.20
N GLU A 39 -5.23 -7.16 22.68
CA GLU A 39 -5.66 -8.55 22.53
C GLU A 39 -5.82 -9.24 23.89
N THR A 40 -6.93 -9.97 24.02
CA THR A 40 -7.27 -10.71 25.26
C THR A 40 -6.97 -12.19 25.16
N ASP A 41 -7.01 -12.74 23.96
CA ASP A 41 -6.80 -14.15 23.71
C ASP A 41 -5.30 -14.43 23.58
N GLU A 42 -4.81 -15.49 24.20
CA GLU A 42 -3.38 -15.80 24.30
C GLU A 42 -2.73 -16.00 22.92
N LEU A 43 -3.38 -16.75 22.02
CA LEU A 43 -2.80 -17.05 20.69
C LEU A 43 -2.69 -15.80 19.80
N PRO A 44 -3.74 -15.02 19.58
CA PRO A 44 -3.64 -13.75 18.83
C PRO A 44 -2.62 -12.79 19.42
N LYS A 45 -2.57 -12.66 20.75
CA LYS A 45 -1.59 -11.82 21.45
C LYS A 45 -0.16 -12.28 21.21
N LYS A 46 0.11 -13.56 21.32
CA LYS A 46 1.43 -14.16 21.04
C LYS A 46 1.85 -13.93 19.59
N ILE A 47 0.92 -14.08 18.65
CA ILE A 47 1.17 -13.82 17.24
C ILE A 47 1.56 -12.36 17.01
N MET A 48 0.81 -11.41 17.59
CA MET A 48 1.14 -9.98 17.50
C MET A 48 2.51 -9.67 18.10
N GLY A 49 2.87 -10.29 19.23
CA GLY A 49 4.21 -10.20 19.81
C GLY A 49 5.29 -10.70 18.86
N THR A 50 5.07 -11.85 18.19
CA THR A 50 6.02 -12.37 17.19
C THR A 50 6.16 -11.44 15.97
N LEU A 51 5.09 -10.73 15.55
CA LEU A 51 5.21 -9.71 14.50
C LEU A 51 6.12 -8.56 14.94
N LEU A 52 6.03 -8.10 16.19
CA LEU A 52 6.92 -7.05 16.72
C LEU A 52 8.36 -7.54 16.83
N GLU A 53 8.60 -8.74 17.35
CA GLU A 53 9.92 -9.38 17.40
C GLU A 53 10.54 -9.47 15.99
N ASN A 54 9.74 -9.81 14.97
CA ASN A 54 10.21 -9.82 13.58
C ASN A 54 10.64 -8.45 13.07
N LEU A 55 9.93 -7.38 13.45
CA LEU A 55 10.32 -6.01 13.08
C LEU A 55 11.66 -5.61 13.71
N ASP A 56 11.86 -5.95 14.97
CA ASP A 56 13.12 -5.70 15.69
C ASP A 56 14.27 -6.50 15.08
N ALA A 57 14.08 -7.79 14.84
CA ALA A 57 15.07 -8.65 14.21
C ALA A 57 15.43 -8.17 12.79
N ALA A 58 14.45 -7.76 11.98
CA ALA A 58 14.70 -7.23 10.64
C ALA A 58 15.56 -5.97 10.69
N LYS A 59 15.32 -5.09 11.66
CA LYS A 59 16.09 -3.86 11.87
C LYS A 59 17.50 -4.15 12.33
N GLU A 60 17.68 -5.01 13.34
CA GLU A 60 18.99 -5.37 13.92
C GLU A 60 19.87 -6.08 12.89
N LEU A 61 19.30 -7.02 12.14
CA LEU A 61 20.02 -7.82 11.15
C LEU A 61 20.10 -7.15 9.76
N ASN A 62 19.49 -5.97 9.60
CA ASN A 62 19.40 -5.25 8.32
C ASN A 62 18.80 -6.12 7.19
N LEU A 63 17.78 -6.92 7.52
CA LEU A 63 17.08 -7.82 6.60
C LEU A 63 15.72 -7.25 6.19
N PRO A 64 15.14 -7.70 5.07
CA PRO A 64 13.75 -7.40 4.72
C PRO A 64 12.78 -7.92 5.78
N ILE A 65 11.75 -7.13 6.10
CA ILE A 65 10.70 -7.46 7.10
C ILE A 65 9.92 -8.72 6.69
N CYS A 66 9.76 -8.94 5.39
CA CYS A 66 9.00 -10.06 4.83
C CYS A 66 9.75 -10.67 3.65
N GLN A 67 9.55 -11.98 3.46
CA GLN A 67 10.08 -12.70 2.28
C GLN A 67 9.49 -12.21 0.96
N ASP A 68 8.22 -11.74 0.97
CA ASP A 68 7.61 -11.09 -0.19
C ASP A 68 7.95 -9.59 -0.15
N THR A 69 9.01 -9.20 -0.84
CA THR A 69 9.43 -7.80 -0.97
C THR A 69 8.63 -7.04 -2.04
N GLY A 70 7.71 -7.73 -2.70
CA GLY A 70 6.64 -7.18 -3.51
C GLY A 70 7.04 -6.65 -4.89
N MET A 71 6.04 -6.23 -5.63
CA MET A 71 6.18 -5.40 -6.83
C MET A 71 6.35 -3.95 -6.42
N ALA A 72 7.29 -3.23 -7.03
CA ALA A 72 7.45 -1.80 -6.78
C ALA A 72 6.29 -1.03 -7.41
N VAL A 73 5.48 -0.37 -6.57
CA VAL A 73 4.50 0.63 -7.01
C VAL A 73 5.06 2.00 -6.64
N ILE A 74 5.15 2.91 -7.60
CA ILE A 74 5.81 4.20 -7.42
C ILE A 74 4.85 5.31 -7.81
N PHE A 75 4.57 6.19 -6.87
CA PHE A 75 3.83 7.44 -7.11
C PHE A 75 4.84 8.57 -7.26
N CYS A 76 4.79 9.24 -8.41
CA CYS A 76 5.68 10.34 -8.78
C CYS A 76 4.86 11.62 -8.94
N ASP A 77 4.93 12.52 -7.97
CA ASP A 77 4.39 13.87 -8.11
C ASP A 77 5.52 14.78 -8.64
N VAL A 78 5.48 15.08 -9.94
CA VAL A 78 6.51 15.85 -10.66
C VAL A 78 6.09 17.32 -10.74
N GLY A 79 6.92 18.20 -10.22
CA GLY A 79 6.68 19.65 -10.28
C GLY A 79 6.63 20.16 -11.73
N GLN A 80 5.67 21.02 -12.03
CA GLN A 80 5.49 21.59 -13.39
C GLN A 80 6.72 22.38 -13.87
N ASP A 81 7.52 22.93 -12.97
CA ASP A 81 8.72 23.70 -13.25
C ASP A 81 10.01 22.85 -13.22
N VAL A 82 9.86 21.52 -13.17
CA VAL A 82 10.98 20.57 -13.28
C VAL A 82 11.28 20.28 -14.75
N HIS A 83 12.56 20.26 -15.10
CA HIS A 83 13.10 19.73 -16.34
C HIS A 83 14.00 18.54 -16.01
N ILE A 84 13.60 17.35 -16.43
CA ILE A 84 14.38 16.13 -16.21
C ILE A 84 15.45 16.04 -17.30
N VAL A 85 16.71 15.89 -16.91
CA VAL A 85 17.87 15.86 -17.81
C VAL A 85 18.68 14.58 -17.62
N GLY A 86 19.55 14.28 -18.58
CA GLY A 86 20.48 13.14 -18.49
C GLY A 86 19.93 11.80 -18.96
N GLY A 87 18.64 11.68 -19.24
CA GLY A 87 18.05 10.43 -19.73
C GLY A 87 16.53 10.40 -19.66
N ASP A 88 15.98 9.20 -19.87
CA ASP A 88 14.54 8.94 -19.81
C ASP A 88 14.08 8.70 -18.37
N PHE A 89 12.93 9.28 -18.01
CA PHE A 89 12.39 9.24 -16.65
C PHE A 89 11.96 7.83 -16.21
N GLU A 90 11.21 7.12 -17.05
CA GLU A 90 10.72 5.79 -16.70
C GLU A 90 11.87 4.77 -16.62
N ASN A 91 12.84 4.88 -17.52
CA ASN A 91 14.04 4.07 -17.47
C ASN A 91 14.84 4.36 -16.20
N ALA A 92 14.95 5.62 -15.77
CA ALA A 92 15.62 5.99 -14.53
C ALA A 92 14.92 5.40 -13.30
N VAL A 93 13.60 5.46 -13.26
CA VAL A 93 12.81 4.84 -12.16
C VAL A 93 13.05 3.32 -12.13
N ASN A 94 12.97 2.64 -13.29
CA ASN A 94 13.19 1.19 -13.36
C ASN A 94 14.63 0.81 -13.01
N GLU A 95 15.64 1.58 -13.43
CA GLU A 95 17.03 1.37 -13.03
C GLU A 95 17.19 1.50 -11.50
N GLY A 96 16.55 2.49 -10.88
CA GLY A 96 16.53 2.62 -9.42
C GLY A 96 15.91 1.41 -8.73
N VAL A 97 14.81 0.86 -9.26
CA VAL A 97 14.19 -0.38 -8.75
C VAL A 97 15.14 -1.56 -8.91
N SER A 98 15.72 -1.77 -10.09
CA SER A 98 16.66 -2.84 -10.35
C SER A 98 17.84 -2.82 -9.37
N ARG A 99 18.44 -1.65 -9.16
CA ARG A 99 19.52 -1.45 -8.18
C ARG A 99 19.04 -1.70 -6.75
N GLY A 100 17.90 -1.14 -6.37
CA GLY A 100 17.35 -1.28 -5.03
C GLY A 100 17.06 -2.74 -4.65
N TYR A 101 16.47 -3.50 -5.57
CA TYR A 101 16.21 -4.92 -5.33
C TYR A 101 17.45 -5.79 -5.36
N THR A 102 18.46 -5.43 -6.16
CA THR A 102 19.74 -6.15 -6.21
C THR A 102 20.61 -5.83 -5.01
N ASN A 103 20.87 -4.55 -4.73
CA ASN A 103 21.76 -4.11 -3.66
C ASN A 103 21.13 -4.31 -2.27
N GLY A 104 19.80 -4.20 -2.18
CA GLY A 104 19.04 -4.46 -0.96
C GLY A 104 18.88 -5.95 -0.64
N LEU A 105 19.34 -6.87 -1.51
CA LEU A 105 19.13 -8.31 -1.41
C LEU A 105 17.64 -8.68 -1.29
N LEU A 106 16.79 -7.97 -2.05
CA LEU A 106 15.36 -8.15 -2.05
C LEU A 106 14.96 -9.26 -3.04
N ARG A 107 13.82 -9.92 -2.76
CA ARG A 107 13.31 -10.97 -3.65
C ARG A 107 12.81 -10.37 -4.96
N LYS A 108 13.28 -10.87 -6.09
CA LYS A 108 12.88 -10.50 -7.44
C LYS A 108 11.69 -11.34 -7.86
N SER A 109 10.51 -10.73 -7.92
CA SER A 109 9.22 -11.43 -8.07
C SER A 109 8.51 -11.13 -9.38
N ILE A 110 9.07 -10.28 -10.24
CA ILE A 110 8.43 -9.87 -11.49
C ILE A 110 8.70 -10.91 -12.59
N VAL A 111 7.64 -11.27 -13.31
CA VAL A 111 7.71 -12.08 -14.51
C VAL A 111 7.37 -11.22 -15.73
N ARG A 112 8.09 -11.41 -16.84
CA ARG A 112 7.99 -10.57 -18.04
C ARG A 112 6.66 -10.72 -18.79
N ASP A 113 5.96 -11.80 -18.58
CA ASP A 113 4.66 -12.06 -19.19
C ASP A 113 3.78 -12.88 -18.24
N PRO A 114 2.47 -12.60 -18.15
CA PRO A 114 1.58 -13.28 -17.20
C PRO A 114 1.35 -14.77 -17.53
N LEU A 115 1.54 -15.20 -18.78
CA LEU A 115 1.40 -16.57 -19.24
C LEU A 115 2.76 -17.27 -19.35
N ASP A 116 3.75 -16.63 -20.00
CA ASP A 116 5.15 -17.09 -20.05
C ASP A 116 5.92 -16.54 -18.84
N ARG A 117 5.75 -17.15 -17.71
CA ARG A 117 6.15 -16.67 -16.37
C ARG A 117 7.66 -16.68 -16.11
N VAL A 118 8.47 -16.24 -17.08
CA VAL A 118 9.92 -16.10 -16.93
C VAL A 118 10.26 -14.86 -16.10
N ASN A 119 11.03 -15.03 -15.03
CA ASN A 119 11.44 -13.95 -14.14
C ASN A 119 12.32 -12.92 -14.86
N THR A 120 12.13 -11.64 -14.59
CA THR A 120 12.94 -10.56 -15.16
C THR A 120 14.33 -10.46 -14.54
N ASN A 121 14.54 -11.06 -13.37
CA ASN A 121 15.78 -11.11 -12.59
C ASN A 121 16.27 -9.77 -12.00
N ASP A 122 15.46 -8.72 -12.11
CA ASP A 122 15.78 -7.38 -11.58
C ASP A 122 14.59 -6.70 -10.88
N ASN A 123 13.43 -7.38 -10.85
CA ASN A 123 12.16 -6.90 -10.30
C ASN A 123 11.55 -5.71 -11.05
N THR A 124 11.90 -5.52 -12.32
CA THR A 124 11.29 -4.52 -13.22
C THR A 124 10.36 -5.17 -14.25
N PRO A 125 9.42 -4.41 -14.86
CA PRO A 125 9.18 -2.99 -14.61
C PRO A 125 8.43 -2.72 -13.31
N ALA A 126 8.58 -1.50 -12.78
CA ALA A 126 7.71 -0.99 -11.73
C ALA A 126 6.33 -0.60 -12.28
N VAL A 127 5.33 -0.52 -11.40
CA VAL A 127 4.07 0.17 -11.70
C VAL A 127 4.25 1.64 -11.34
N ILE A 128 4.31 2.52 -12.34
CA ILE A 128 4.61 3.93 -12.18
C ILE A 128 3.35 4.76 -12.39
N HIS A 129 3.01 5.59 -11.42
CA HIS A 129 1.91 6.56 -11.48
C HIS A 129 2.49 7.97 -11.41
N THR A 130 2.48 8.68 -12.52
CA THR A 130 3.02 10.05 -12.61
C THR A 130 1.89 11.07 -12.62
N ARG A 131 2.05 12.14 -11.83
CA ARG A 131 1.19 13.32 -11.82
C ARG A 131 2.04 14.57 -11.92
N ILE A 132 1.57 15.54 -12.72
CA ILE A 132 2.15 16.88 -12.73
C ILE A 132 1.45 17.72 -11.66
N VAL A 133 2.26 18.35 -10.80
CA VAL A 133 1.79 19.19 -9.69
C VAL A 133 2.47 20.56 -9.74
N PRO A 134 1.94 21.61 -9.10
CA PRO A 134 2.64 22.89 -9.00
C PRO A 134 3.98 22.75 -8.28
N GLY A 135 4.99 23.54 -8.71
CA GLY A 135 6.30 23.63 -8.07
C GLY A 135 7.44 23.07 -8.91
N ASP A 136 8.60 22.96 -8.29
CA ASP A 136 9.90 22.65 -8.89
C ASP A 136 10.61 21.44 -8.25
N LYS A 137 9.86 20.55 -7.60
CA LYS A 137 10.37 19.35 -6.92
C LYS A 137 9.71 18.10 -7.45
N ILE A 138 10.36 16.96 -7.28
CA ILE A 138 9.76 15.65 -7.51
C ILE A 138 9.57 14.97 -6.16
N LYS A 139 8.33 14.62 -5.80
CA LYS A 139 8.05 13.75 -4.66
C LYS A 139 7.88 12.33 -5.16
N LEU A 140 8.70 11.43 -4.65
CA LEU A 140 8.67 10.00 -4.93
C LEU A 140 8.14 9.26 -3.70
N THR A 141 7.13 8.40 -3.90
CA THR A 141 6.65 7.46 -2.89
C THR A 141 6.79 6.05 -3.46
N VAL A 142 7.64 5.24 -2.86
CA VAL A 142 7.82 3.82 -3.22
C VAL A 142 7.03 2.97 -2.23
N ALA A 143 6.08 2.20 -2.74
CA ALA A 143 5.18 1.34 -1.99
C ALA A 143 5.28 -0.11 -2.52
N PRO A 144 6.22 -0.92 -2.02
CA PRO A 144 6.31 -2.32 -2.41
C PRO A 144 5.05 -3.08 -2.03
N LYS A 145 4.39 -3.70 -3.01
CA LYS A 145 3.11 -4.38 -2.82
C LYS A 145 3.25 -5.89 -2.95
N GLY A 146 3.10 -6.59 -1.82
CA GLY A 146 3.08 -8.04 -1.75
C GLY A 146 1.80 -8.62 -2.35
N PHE A 147 1.93 -9.75 -3.09
CA PHE A 147 0.83 -10.30 -3.87
C PHE A 147 -0.10 -11.21 -3.06
N GLY A 148 0.29 -11.70 -1.90
CA GLY A 148 -0.64 -12.39 -1.01
C GLY A 148 -1.85 -11.53 -0.65
N SER A 149 -1.61 -10.25 -0.38
CA SER A 149 -2.69 -9.29 -0.11
C SER A 149 -3.27 -8.64 -1.37
N GLU A 150 -2.46 -8.42 -2.42
CA GLU A 150 -2.94 -7.85 -3.69
C GLU A 150 -4.02 -8.72 -4.32
N ASN A 151 -3.82 -10.04 -4.32
CA ASN A 151 -4.78 -11.01 -4.90
C ASN A 151 -6.16 -11.00 -4.20
N MET A 152 -6.26 -10.41 -3.01
CA MET A 152 -7.52 -10.30 -2.26
C MET A 152 -8.28 -9.01 -2.55
N SER A 153 -7.72 -8.13 -3.37
CA SER A 153 -8.33 -6.86 -3.74
C SER A 153 -9.48 -7.03 -4.72
N ARG A 154 -10.47 -6.15 -4.63
CA ARG A 154 -11.68 -6.24 -5.48
C ARG A 154 -12.09 -4.86 -5.97
N LEU A 155 -12.73 -4.84 -7.15
CA LEU A 155 -13.34 -3.67 -7.74
C LEU A 155 -14.78 -4.00 -8.15
N LYS A 156 -15.68 -3.03 -7.98
CA LYS A 156 -17.08 -3.14 -8.41
C LYS A 156 -17.58 -1.81 -8.96
N MET A 157 -18.28 -1.88 -10.08
CA MET A 157 -19.04 -0.75 -10.63
C MET A 157 -20.45 -0.79 -10.05
N PHE A 158 -20.75 0.15 -9.17
CA PHE A 158 -22.10 0.33 -8.63
C PHE A 158 -22.93 1.26 -9.53
N THR A 159 -24.23 1.15 -9.40
CA THR A 159 -25.15 2.17 -9.93
C THR A 159 -25.21 3.37 -8.99
N PRO A 160 -25.56 4.58 -9.48
CA PRO A 160 -25.66 5.77 -8.63
C PRO A 160 -26.70 5.68 -7.51
N SER A 161 -27.59 4.69 -7.57
CA SER A 161 -28.61 4.42 -6.54
C SER A 161 -28.06 3.65 -5.33
N ALA A 162 -26.81 3.16 -5.40
CA ALA A 162 -26.21 2.47 -4.27
C ALA A 162 -26.04 3.41 -3.07
N SER A 163 -26.42 2.91 -1.90
CA SER A 163 -26.32 3.63 -0.65
C SER A 163 -24.91 3.60 -0.06
N LYS A 164 -24.68 4.42 0.96
CA LYS A 164 -23.46 4.35 1.78
C LYS A 164 -23.26 2.96 2.39
N ASP A 165 -24.33 2.31 2.81
CA ASP A 165 -24.26 0.96 3.41
C ASP A 165 -23.89 -0.09 2.36
N ASP A 166 -24.38 -0.01 1.12
CA ASP A 166 -23.97 -0.91 0.03
C ASP A 166 -22.44 -0.83 -0.23
N LEU A 167 -21.87 0.38 -0.17
CA LEU A 167 -20.44 0.57 -0.31
C LEU A 167 -19.65 -0.03 0.87
N MET A 168 -20.14 0.20 2.10
CA MET A 168 -19.51 -0.38 3.29
C MET A 168 -19.61 -1.90 3.33
N ASP A 169 -20.74 -2.45 2.92
CA ASP A 169 -20.95 -3.90 2.83
C ASP A 169 -20.02 -4.55 1.80
N PHE A 170 -19.77 -3.88 0.66
CA PHE A 170 -18.79 -4.34 -0.32
C PHE A 170 -17.36 -4.40 0.25
N VAL A 171 -16.97 -3.39 1.03
CA VAL A 171 -15.66 -3.38 1.71
C VAL A 171 -15.59 -4.53 2.71
N LEU A 172 -16.62 -4.69 3.55
CA LEU A 172 -16.69 -5.73 4.56
C LEU A 172 -16.69 -7.14 3.94
N GLU A 173 -17.46 -7.34 2.85
CA GLU A 173 -17.49 -8.59 2.09
C GLU A 173 -16.09 -8.91 1.53
N THR A 174 -15.40 -7.92 0.97
CA THR A 174 -14.05 -8.09 0.44
C THR A 174 -13.09 -8.60 1.52
N VAL A 175 -13.15 -8.02 2.72
CA VAL A 175 -12.31 -8.44 3.86
C VAL A 175 -12.68 -9.85 4.32
N LYS A 176 -13.97 -10.19 4.41
CA LYS A 176 -14.42 -11.54 4.79
C LYS A 176 -13.94 -12.60 3.79
N LEU A 177 -14.01 -12.32 2.49
CA LEU A 177 -13.50 -13.22 1.43
C LEU A 177 -11.97 -13.35 1.49
N ALA A 178 -11.27 -12.30 1.86
CA ALA A 178 -9.82 -12.33 2.03
C ALA A 178 -9.40 -13.22 3.21
N GLY A 179 -10.15 -13.18 4.31
CA GLY A 179 -9.88 -14.01 5.49
C GLY A 179 -8.46 -13.85 6.01
N GLY A 180 -7.78 -14.95 6.28
CA GLY A 180 -6.38 -14.98 6.72
C GLY A 180 -5.33 -14.83 5.61
N ASN A 181 -5.73 -14.94 4.33
CA ASN A 181 -4.80 -14.98 3.19
C ASN A 181 -3.88 -13.74 3.09
N PRO A 182 -4.32 -12.51 3.40
CA PRO A 182 -3.48 -11.32 3.30
C PRO A 182 -2.56 -11.12 4.50
N CYS A 183 -2.42 -12.08 5.40
CA CYS A 183 -1.65 -11.97 6.64
C CYS A 183 -2.09 -10.76 7.50
N PRO A 184 -3.33 -10.78 8.05
CA PRO A 184 -3.78 -9.72 8.96
C PRO A 184 -2.87 -9.56 10.20
N PRO A 185 -2.94 -8.43 10.91
CA PRO A 185 -3.93 -7.36 10.75
C PRO A 185 -3.71 -6.53 9.49
N MET A 186 -4.80 -6.18 8.81
CA MET A 186 -4.78 -5.54 7.51
C MET A 186 -4.73 -4.01 7.59
N VAL A 187 -4.18 -3.36 6.56
CA VAL A 187 -4.50 -1.98 6.21
C VAL A 187 -5.32 -2.01 4.94
N ILE A 188 -6.45 -1.33 4.93
CA ILE A 188 -7.41 -1.40 3.83
C ILE A 188 -7.49 -0.05 3.14
N GLY A 189 -7.07 0.00 1.89
CA GLY A 189 -7.25 1.15 1.03
C GLY A 189 -8.53 1.05 0.23
N VAL A 190 -9.33 2.11 0.25
CA VAL A 190 -10.60 2.18 -0.46
C VAL A 190 -10.59 3.37 -1.39
N GLY A 191 -11.00 3.18 -2.64
CA GLY A 191 -11.18 4.23 -3.63
C GLY A 191 -12.63 4.31 -4.08
N PHE A 192 -13.24 5.49 -3.98
CA PHE A 192 -14.58 5.75 -4.48
C PHE A 192 -14.56 6.83 -5.56
N GLY A 193 -15.35 6.64 -6.60
CA GLY A 193 -15.48 7.60 -7.68
C GLY A 193 -14.34 7.53 -8.72
N GLY A 194 -14.20 8.58 -9.54
CA GLY A 194 -13.41 8.53 -10.76
C GLY A 194 -14.10 7.64 -11.80
N ASP A 195 -13.33 6.76 -12.39
CA ASP A 195 -13.75 5.71 -13.32
C ASP A 195 -13.22 4.34 -12.89
N PHE A 196 -13.25 3.36 -13.78
CA PHE A 196 -12.80 1.99 -13.49
C PHE A 196 -11.35 1.91 -13.01
N GLU A 197 -10.42 2.62 -13.66
CA GLU A 197 -9.00 2.57 -13.29
C GLU A 197 -8.66 3.52 -12.14
N TYR A 198 -9.29 4.70 -12.12
CA TYR A 198 -8.95 5.72 -11.12
C TYR A 198 -9.39 5.34 -9.72
N CYS A 199 -10.52 4.64 -9.54
CA CYS A 199 -10.91 4.13 -8.22
C CYS A 199 -9.91 3.10 -7.69
N ALA A 200 -9.33 2.24 -8.57
CA ALA A 200 -8.29 1.29 -8.19
C ALA A 200 -6.98 2.00 -7.81
N TYR A 201 -6.60 3.05 -8.56
CA TYR A 201 -5.48 3.93 -8.21
C TYR A 201 -5.67 4.58 -6.83
N LEU A 202 -6.86 5.14 -6.55
CA LEU A 202 -7.20 5.76 -5.28
C LEU A 202 -7.08 4.77 -4.12
N ALA A 203 -7.62 3.56 -4.28
CA ALA A 203 -7.53 2.50 -3.28
C ALA A 203 -6.07 2.11 -3.01
N LYS A 204 -5.23 2.01 -4.04
CA LYS A 204 -3.81 1.72 -3.91
C LYS A 204 -3.07 2.86 -3.19
N LYS A 205 -3.32 4.10 -3.58
CA LYS A 205 -2.70 5.27 -2.97
C LYS A 205 -3.13 5.46 -1.51
N ALA A 206 -4.37 5.11 -1.16
CA ALA A 206 -4.90 5.15 0.20
C ALA A 206 -4.08 4.29 1.18
N LEU A 207 -3.42 3.22 0.73
CA LEU A 207 -2.52 2.42 1.56
C LEU A 207 -1.26 3.18 2.00
N CYS A 208 -0.89 4.26 1.31
CA CYS A 208 0.27 5.11 1.64
C CYS A 208 -0.09 6.26 2.59
N ARG A 209 -1.36 6.43 2.97
CA ARG A 209 -1.74 7.40 4.00
C ARG A 209 -1.38 6.85 5.37
N PRO A 210 -0.82 7.66 6.28
CA PRO A 210 -0.54 7.24 7.65
C PRO A 210 -1.78 6.62 8.32
N VAL A 211 -1.60 5.48 8.98
CA VAL A 211 -2.71 4.76 9.64
C VAL A 211 -3.29 5.53 10.83
N SER A 212 -2.54 6.47 11.36
CA SER A 212 -2.98 7.41 12.40
C SER A 212 -3.87 8.54 11.87
N GLU A 213 -3.86 8.80 10.55
CA GLU A 213 -4.62 9.89 9.94
C GLU A 213 -5.96 9.41 9.41
N ARG A 214 -7.02 10.16 9.73
CA ARG A 214 -8.37 9.92 9.19
C ARG A 214 -8.68 10.89 8.06
N ASN A 215 -9.64 10.53 7.21
CA ASN A 215 -10.08 11.40 6.12
C ASN A 215 -10.53 12.76 6.66
N LYS A 216 -10.16 13.84 5.95
CA LYS A 216 -10.54 15.22 6.31
C LYS A 216 -12.04 15.49 6.08
N ILE A 217 -12.66 14.77 5.13
CA ILE A 217 -14.09 14.89 4.82
C ILE A 217 -14.89 14.08 5.84
N PRO A 218 -15.82 14.71 6.61
CA PRO A 218 -16.50 14.07 7.73
C PRO A 218 -17.18 12.73 7.39
N VAL A 219 -17.92 12.67 6.28
CA VAL A 219 -18.64 11.45 5.88
C VAL A 219 -17.67 10.26 5.66
N TYR A 220 -16.52 10.48 5.03
CA TYR A 220 -15.54 9.40 4.82
C TYR A 220 -14.81 9.03 6.10
N ARG A 221 -14.51 10.00 6.96
CA ARG A 221 -13.95 9.73 8.29
C ARG A 221 -14.86 8.86 9.14
N GLU A 222 -16.16 9.13 9.15
CA GLU A 222 -17.15 8.31 9.84
C GLU A 222 -17.22 6.90 9.25
N MET A 223 -17.19 6.78 7.91
CA MET A 223 -17.16 5.48 7.24
C MET A 223 -15.89 4.69 7.58
N GLU A 224 -14.71 5.33 7.61
CA GLU A 224 -13.46 4.68 8.01
C GLU A 224 -13.54 4.09 9.42
N GLN A 225 -14.10 4.85 10.37
CA GLN A 225 -14.25 4.41 11.75
C GLN A 225 -15.26 3.25 11.87
N GLU A 226 -16.40 3.38 11.22
CA GLU A 226 -17.45 2.33 11.26
C GLU A 226 -16.99 1.06 10.54
N LEU A 227 -16.32 1.17 9.39
CA LEU A 227 -15.74 0.03 8.70
C LEU A 227 -14.70 -0.68 9.55
N LEU A 228 -13.79 0.05 10.17
CA LEU A 228 -12.78 -0.53 11.05
C LEU A 228 -13.43 -1.30 12.21
N ARG A 229 -14.48 -0.74 12.82
CA ARG A 229 -15.25 -1.39 13.88
C ARG A 229 -15.94 -2.68 13.39
N ARG A 230 -16.63 -2.62 12.21
CA ARG A 230 -17.30 -3.79 11.61
C ARG A 230 -16.32 -4.88 11.22
N ILE A 231 -15.17 -4.51 10.67
CA ILE A 231 -14.12 -5.45 10.25
C ILE A 231 -13.51 -6.14 11.47
N ASN A 232 -13.20 -5.40 12.52
CA ASN A 232 -12.64 -5.99 13.74
C ASN A 232 -13.66 -6.88 14.48
N ALA A 233 -14.96 -6.63 14.30
CA ALA A 233 -16.02 -7.51 14.80
C ALA A 233 -16.15 -8.84 14.02
N THR A 234 -15.43 -9.04 12.91
CA THR A 234 -15.46 -10.31 12.16
C THR A 234 -14.68 -11.43 12.86
N ASN A 235 -13.84 -11.09 13.81
CA ASN A 235 -13.01 -12.05 14.56
C ASN A 235 -12.08 -12.92 13.66
N ILE A 236 -11.67 -12.41 12.49
CA ILE A 236 -10.67 -13.09 11.64
C ILE A 236 -9.33 -13.11 12.36
N GLY A 237 -8.94 -11.96 12.93
CA GLY A 237 -7.74 -11.83 13.78
C GLY A 237 -6.40 -12.06 13.09
N PRO A 238 -5.28 -11.87 13.81
CA PRO A 238 -3.93 -12.05 13.28
C PRO A 238 -3.52 -13.54 13.25
N PRO A 239 -2.86 -14.00 12.23
CA PRO A 239 -3.15 -13.93 10.81
C PRO A 239 -4.22 -14.94 10.40
N GLY A 240 -5.46 -14.71 10.83
CA GLY A 240 -6.60 -15.59 10.58
C GLY A 240 -6.88 -16.61 11.69
N PHE A 241 -6.26 -16.45 12.86
CA PHE A 241 -6.42 -17.35 14.02
C PHE A 241 -7.40 -16.84 15.09
N GLY A 242 -8.30 -15.94 14.71
CA GLY A 242 -9.21 -15.30 15.65
C GLY A 242 -8.56 -14.10 16.36
N GLY A 243 -9.33 -13.40 17.19
CA GLY A 243 -8.87 -12.24 17.95
C GLY A 243 -9.54 -10.94 17.51
N LYS A 244 -9.27 -9.88 18.26
CA LYS A 244 -9.95 -8.59 18.11
C LYS A 244 -9.47 -7.77 16.93
N THR A 245 -8.21 -7.97 16.48
CA THR A 245 -7.57 -7.10 15.51
C THR A 245 -7.46 -7.77 14.14
N THR A 246 -8.46 -7.58 13.31
CA THR A 246 -8.46 -8.02 11.90
C THR A 246 -7.82 -6.95 10.99
N ALA A 247 -8.04 -5.67 11.29
CA ALA A 247 -7.47 -4.55 10.58
C ALA A 247 -6.96 -3.47 11.54
N LEU A 248 -5.88 -2.78 11.13
CA LEU A 248 -5.29 -1.63 11.83
C LEU A 248 -5.91 -0.32 11.36
N ALA A 249 -6.21 -0.21 10.07
CA ALA A 249 -6.82 0.98 9.49
C ALA A 249 -7.67 0.66 8.26
N VAL A 250 -8.65 1.53 8.02
CA VAL A 250 -9.34 1.68 6.75
C VAL A 250 -9.11 3.11 6.30
N ASN A 251 -8.55 3.29 5.11
CA ASN A 251 -8.26 4.59 4.52
C ASN A 251 -9.08 4.75 3.24
N ILE A 252 -9.96 5.74 3.19
CA ILE A 252 -10.83 6.03 2.04
C ILE A 252 -10.29 7.25 1.29
N GLU A 253 -10.10 7.12 -0.02
CA GLU A 253 -9.88 8.23 -0.95
C GLU A 253 -11.06 8.31 -1.92
N ALA A 254 -11.47 9.53 -2.27
CA ALA A 254 -12.60 9.73 -3.16
C ALA A 254 -12.32 10.80 -4.21
N ALA A 255 -12.91 10.63 -5.38
CA ALA A 255 -12.84 11.59 -6.48
C ALA A 255 -14.23 11.82 -7.08
N PRO A 256 -14.43 12.97 -7.77
CA PRO A 256 -15.62 13.17 -8.60
C PRO A 256 -15.80 12.03 -9.59
N THR A 257 -17.05 11.67 -9.89
CA THR A 257 -17.38 10.59 -10.81
C THR A 257 -18.46 11.01 -11.80
N HIS A 258 -18.67 10.22 -12.84
CA HIS A 258 -19.75 10.44 -13.81
C HIS A 258 -21.11 10.23 -13.15
N ILE A 259 -22.12 11.05 -13.51
CA ILE A 259 -23.47 11.00 -12.91
C ILE A 259 -24.14 9.62 -13.02
N ALA A 260 -23.78 8.82 -14.01
CA ALA A 260 -24.33 7.49 -14.25
C ALA A 260 -23.50 6.34 -13.64
N GLY A 261 -22.45 6.62 -12.86
CA GLY A 261 -21.57 5.60 -12.32
C GLY A 261 -21.19 5.86 -10.86
N LEU A 262 -20.83 4.78 -10.15
CA LEU A 262 -20.27 4.82 -8.81
C LEU A 262 -19.27 3.67 -8.66
N PRO A 263 -18.04 3.84 -9.20
CA PRO A 263 -16.99 2.84 -9.05
C PRO A 263 -16.47 2.80 -7.61
N ALA A 264 -16.16 1.61 -7.14
CA ALA A 264 -15.56 1.36 -5.83
C ALA A 264 -14.48 0.29 -5.93
N ALA A 265 -13.32 0.55 -5.37
CA ALA A 265 -12.22 -0.40 -5.29
C ALA A 265 -11.76 -0.56 -3.84
N VAL A 266 -11.39 -1.78 -3.50
CA VAL A 266 -10.80 -2.15 -2.20
C VAL A 266 -9.46 -2.80 -2.47
N ASN A 267 -8.37 -2.18 -2.02
CA ASN A 267 -7.04 -2.75 -2.10
C ASN A 267 -6.61 -3.20 -0.70
N ILE A 268 -6.33 -4.49 -0.56
CA ILE A 268 -5.96 -5.09 0.72
C ILE A 268 -4.45 -5.00 0.92
N GLY A 269 -4.03 -4.42 2.04
CA GLY A 269 -2.66 -4.47 2.57
C GLY A 269 -2.56 -5.45 3.73
N CYS A 270 -1.39 -6.07 3.92
CA CYS A 270 -1.10 -6.91 5.08
C CYS A 270 -0.56 -6.07 6.26
N HIS A 271 -0.16 -6.73 7.36
CA HIS A 271 0.48 -6.05 8.49
C HIS A 271 1.81 -5.36 8.12
N VAL A 272 2.42 -5.74 6.99
CA VAL A 272 3.61 -5.08 6.44
C VAL A 272 3.20 -4.17 5.26
N THR A 273 2.17 -3.34 5.43
CA THR A 273 1.81 -2.30 4.46
C THR A 273 2.83 -1.18 4.58
N ARG A 274 3.82 -1.22 3.70
CA ARG A 274 5.05 -0.43 3.76
C ARG A 274 5.15 0.57 2.62
N HIS A 275 5.73 1.71 2.91
CA HIS A 275 6.11 2.71 1.91
C HIS A 275 7.21 3.61 2.46
N ALA A 276 7.92 4.27 1.57
CA ALA A 276 8.89 5.30 1.92
C ALA A 276 8.81 6.45 0.92
N GLU A 277 9.08 7.65 1.39
CA GLU A 277 8.96 8.87 0.59
C GLU A 277 10.26 9.68 0.61
N LYS A 278 10.51 10.39 -0.50
CA LYS A 278 11.59 11.36 -0.64
C LYS A 278 11.16 12.44 -1.62
N THR A 279 11.52 13.67 -1.30
CA THR A 279 11.39 14.82 -2.20
C THR A 279 12.78 15.24 -2.66
N ILE A 280 12.98 15.37 -3.95
CA ILE A 280 14.21 15.82 -4.59
C ILE A 280 13.98 17.09 -5.38
#